data_e6014e91b1d4ecc635d009c76068f970
#
_entry.id   e6014e91b1d4ecc635d009c76068f970
#
_cell.length_a   1.000
_cell.length_b   1.000
_cell.length_c   1.000
_cell.angle_alpha   90.00
_cell.angle_beta   90.00
_cell.angle_gamma   90.00
#
_symmetry.space_group_name_H-M   'P 1'
#
loop_
_entity.id
_entity.type
_entity.pdbx_description
1 polymer ?
#
loop_
_entity_poly.entity_id
_entity_poly.type
_entity_poly.pdbx_seq_one_letter_code
_entity_poly.pdbx_strand_id
1 'polypeptide(L)'
;MAVGDVIYIEATSGAVKRVGRSDSYATEYDLEAEEYVPIPKGDVHKKKEIVQDVTLHDLDMANARPQGGHDFLSLMSQINRPKKTEVTEKLRLEINKVVNKYIDHGIAELVPGVLFIDEVHMLDIECFTYMNRALESNLAPIVVLATNRGICEIRGTEMKSAHGIPVDLLDRLLIIRLLPYSLDEIVQIIAIRCATENIEIEEDALAHLATIGTKTSLRYVVQMITPAFVLAETLGKSKITKDEVDEIS
;
A
#
# COMPACT_ATOMS: atom_id res chain seq x y z
N MET A 1 -23.05 -21.33 13.00
CA MET A 1 -24.27 -20.52 13.19
C MET A 1 -25.39 -21.17 12.41
N ALA A 2 -26.52 -21.40 13.04
CA ALA A 2 -27.70 -22.00 12.43
C ALA A 2 -28.83 -21.00 12.32
N VAL A 3 -29.87 -21.33 11.55
CA VAL A 3 -31.09 -20.50 11.46
C VAL A 3 -31.76 -20.49 12.83
N GLY A 4 -32.03 -19.31 13.38
CA GLY A 4 -32.55 -19.14 14.73
C GLY A 4 -31.53 -18.70 15.77
N ASP A 5 -30.25 -18.64 15.45
CA ASP A 5 -29.23 -18.09 16.36
C ASP A 5 -29.34 -16.58 16.45
N VAL A 6 -29.24 -16.06 17.69
CA VAL A 6 -29.11 -14.63 17.97
C VAL A 6 -27.62 -14.28 17.98
N ILE A 7 -27.24 -13.33 17.14
CA ILE A 7 -25.85 -12.90 16.97
C ILE A 7 -25.71 -11.44 17.33
N TYR A 8 -24.60 -11.09 17.95
CA TYR A 8 -24.16 -9.71 18.14
C TYR A 8 -23.10 -9.34 17.13
N ILE A 9 -23.28 -8.26 16.41
CA ILE A 9 -22.31 -7.75 15.45
C ILE A 9 -21.85 -6.37 15.91
N GLU A 10 -20.57 -6.22 16.15
CA GLU A 10 -19.97 -4.95 16.46
C GLU A 10 -19.67 -4.17 15.17
N ALA A 11 -20.31 -3.03 14.99
CA ALA A 11 -20.26 -2.26 13.73
C ALA A 11 -18.86 -1.69 13.43
N THR A 12 -18.03 -1.47 14.46
CA THR A 12 -16.70 -0.88 14.34
C THR A 12 -15.63 -1.88 13.97
N SER A 13 -15.69 -3.09 14.52
CA SER A 13 -14.68 -4.15 14.33
C SER A 13 -15.13 -5.24 13.36
N GLY A 14 -16.42 -5.27 13.00
CA GLY A 14 -17.01 -6.38 12.23
C GLY A 14 -17.03 -7.71 12.98
N ALA A 15 -16.71 -7.72 14.27
CA ALA A 15 -16.70 -8.93 15.09
C ALA A 15 -18.11 -9.47 15.26
N VAL A 16 -18.29 -10.77 15.00
CA VAL A 16 -19.55 -11.48 15.14
C VAL A 16 -19.46 -12.45 16.33
N LYS A 17 -20.33 -12.28 17.32
CA LYS A 17 -20.42 -13.16 18.48
C LYS A 17 -21.80 -13.82 18.54
N ARG A 18 -21.85 -15.15 18.67
CA ARG A 18 -23.09 -15.86 18.96
C ARG A 18 -23.48 -15.58 20.42
N VAL A 19 -24.70 -15.13 20.65
CA VAL A 19 -25.24 -14.84 21.98
C VAL A 19 -26.00 -16.03 22.51
N GLY A 20 -26.79 -16.69 21.65
CA GLY A 20 -27.58 -17.85 22.00
C GLY A 20 -28.56 -18.17 20.86
N ARG A 21 -29.51 -19.03 21.14
CA ARG A 21 -30.60 -19.39 20.21
C ARG A 21 -31.87 -18.63 20.59
N SER A 22 -32.69 -18.25 19.60
CA SER A 22 -33.93 -17.53 19.87
C SER A 22 -34.97 -18.43 20.54
N ASP A 23 -35.68 -17.90 21.53
CA ASP A 23 -36.77 -18.59 22.24
C ASP A 23 -37.87 -19.14 21.28
N SER A 24 -38.06 -18.52 20.11
CA SER A 24 -39.02 -18.97 19.10
C SER A 24 -38.62 -20.30 18.44
N TYR A 25 -37.40 -20.76 18.61
CA TYR A 25 -36.85 -22.03 18.13
C TYR A 25 -36.65 -23.06 19.22
N ALA A 26 -37.15 -22.79 20.45
CA ALA A 26 -37.09 -23.74 21.54
C ALA A 26 -37.99 -24.93 21.26
N THR A 27 -37.45 -26.13 21.28
CA THR A 27 -38.22 -27.39 21.19
C THR A 27 -38.29 -28.04 22.56
N GLU A 28 -39.45 -28.64 22.88
CA GLU A 28 -39.74 -29.25 24.19
C GLU A 28 -38.78 -30.40 24.59
N TYR A 29 -37.93 -30.85 23.66
CA TYR A 29 -37.01 -31.98 23.85
C TYR A 29 -35.59 -31.71 23.50
N ASP A 30 -35.12 -30.44 23.63
CA ASP A 30 -33.70 -30.14 23.46
C ASP A 30 -32.86 -30.71 24.59
N LEU A 31 -32.09 -31.75 24.28
CA LEU A 31 -31.17 -32.40 25.22
C LEU A 31 -29.81 -31.66 25.32
N GLU A 32 -29.57 -30.69 24.45
CA GLU A 32 -28.39 -29.83 24.50
C GLU A 32 -28.70 -28.59 25.34
N ALA A 33 -27.85 -28.28 26.31
CA ALA A 33 -27.95 -27.11 27.15
C ALA A 33 -27.58 -25.84 26.35
N GLU A 34 -28.46 -25.43 25.42
CA GLU A 34 -28.32 -24.18 24.68
C GLU A 34 -28.92 -23.02 25.47
N GLU A 35 -28.22 -21.89 25.46
CA GLU A 35 -28.73 -20.67 26.09
C GLU A 35 -29.79 -20.03 25.18
N TYR A 36 -31.04 -19.97 25.65
CA TYR A 36 -32.12 -19.32 24.92
C TYR A 36 -32.19 -17.84 25.27
N VAL A 37 -32.25 -17.02 24.22
CA VAL A 37 -32.25 -15.56 24.34
C VAL A 37 -33.51 -15.00 23.65
N PRO A 38 -34.19 -14.02 24.28
CA PRO A 38 -35.33 -13.38 23.67
C PRO A 38 -34.96 -12.67 22.37
N ILE A 39 -35.89 -12.62 21.42
CA ILE A 39 -35.68 -11.93 20.13
C ILE A 39 -35.36 -10.44 20.41
N PRO A 40 -34.28 -9.89 19.87
CA PRO A 40 -33.90 -8.51 20.06
C PRO A 40 -35.03 -7.57 19.57
N LYS A 41 -35.33 -6.53 20.38
CA LYS A 41 -36.34 -5.53 20.01
C LYS A 41 -35.75 -4.62 18.91
N GLY A 42 -36.46 -4.54 17.77
CA GLY A 42 -36.10 -3.68 16.65
C GLY A 42 -36.31 -4.35 15.29
N ASP A 43 -35.82 -3.76 14.23
CA ASP A 43 -35.92 -4.28 12.86
C ASP A 43 -34.94 -5.45 12.63
N VAL A 44 -35.27 -6.64 13.15
CA VAL A 44 -34.45 -7.85 13.12
C VAL A 44 -34.34 -8.46 11.71
N HIS A 45 -35.24 -8.08 10.81
CA HIS A 45 -35.34 -8.65 9.45
C HIS A 45 -34.83 -7.71 8.35
N LYS A 46 -34.12 -6.61 8.70
CA LYS A 46 -33.50 -5.75 7.70
C LYS A 46 -32.31 -6.47 7.06
N LYS A 47 -32.37 -6.65 5.74
CA LYS A 47 -31.16 -6.96 4.96
C LYS A 47 -30.25 -5.76 5.06
N LYS A 48 -29.09 -5.92 5.72
CA LYS A 48 -28.01 -4.93 5.70
C LYS A 48 -26.99 -5.36 4.67
N GLU A 49 -26.71 -4.49 3.73
CA GLU A 49 -25.54 -4.65 2.86
C GLU A 49 -24.32 -4.18 3.66
N ILE A 50 -23.37 -5.07 3.87
CA ILE A 50 -22.10 -4.76 4.50
C ILE A 50 -21.08 -4.74 3.38
N VAL A 51 -20.50 -3.58 3.10
CA VAL A 51 -19.37 -3.42 2.20
C VAL A 51 -18.11 -3.69 3.00
N GLN A 52 -17.31 -4.64 2.55
CA GLN A 52 -16.04 -5.00 3.16
C GLN A 52 -14.93 -4.87 2.13
N ASP A 53 -13.87 -4.13 2.47
CA ASP A 53 -12.66 -4.04 1.68
C ASP A 53 -11.78 -5.27 1.95
N VAL A 54 -11.46 -6.00 0.89
CA VAL A 54 -10.63 -7.22 0.95
C VAL A 54 -9.56 -7.13 -0.13
N THR A 55 -8.31 -7.38 0.23
CA THR A 55 -7.22 -7.43 -0.74
C THR A 55 -7.13 -8.82 -1.40
N LEU A 56 -6.60 -8.88 -2.63
CA LEU A 56 -6.32 -10.16 -3.28
C LEU A 56 -5.34 -11.01 -2.48
N HIS A 57 -4.40 -10.37 -1.77
CA HIS A 57 -3.46 -11.06 -0.88
C HIS A 57 -4.17 -11.75 0.29
N ASP A 58 -5.17 -11.09 0.90
CA ASP A 58 -5.95 -11.68 1.99
C ASP A 58 -6.72 -12.90 1.52
N LEU A 59 -7.27 -12.85 0.30
CA LEU A 59 -7.94 -13.99 -0.32
C LEU A 59 -6.97 -15.14 -0.59
N ASP A 60 -5.79 -14.85 -1.12
CA ASP A 60 -4.73 -15.83 -1.34
C ASP A 60 -4.33 -16.50 -0.03
N MET A 61 -4.09 -15.74 1.02
CA MET A 61 -3.69 -16.23 2.33
C MET A 61 -4.79 -17.04 3.03
N ALA A 62 -6.04 -16.61 2.90
CA ALA A 62 -7.18 -17.34 3.47
C ALA A 62 -7.36 -18.72 2.82
N ASN A 63 -7.15 -18.80 1.50
CA ASN A 63 -7.29 -20.05 0.74
C ASN A 63 -6.02 -20.90 0.74
N ALA A 64 -4.86 -20.31 0.98
CA ALA A 64 -3.59 -21.05 1.10
C ALA A 64 -3.48 -21.87 2.41
N ARG A 65 -4.28 -21.52 3.44
CA ARG A 65 -4.34 -22.34 4.65
C ARG A 65 -5.06 -23.64 4.31
N PRO A 66 -4.43 -24.80 4.50
CA PRO A 66 -5.11 -26.07 4.34
C PRO A 66 -6.30 -26.07 5.32
N GLN A 67 -7.51 -26.16 4.80
CA GLN A 67 -8.70 -26.45 5.61
C GLN A 67 -8.50 -27.88 6.11
N GLY A 68 -7.71 -28.00 7.18
CA GLY A 68 -7.41 -29.29 7.80
C GLY A 68 -8.67 -29.86 8.36
N GLY A 69 -9.06 -31.01 7.85
CA GLY A 69 -9.99 -31.87 8.55
C GLY A 69 -9.52 -32.09 10.00
N HIS A 70 -10.45 -32.42 10.86
CA HIS A 70 -10.29 -32.64 12.29
C HIS A 70 -9.36 -33.82 12.66
N ASP A 71 -8.31 -34.09 11.92
CA ASP A 71 -7.35 -35.15 12.21
C ASP A 71 -6.33 -34.64 13.21
N PHE A 72 -6.18 -35.41 14.30
CA PHE A 72 -5.22 -35.20 15.40
C PHE A 72 -3.78 -34.97 14.90
N LEU A 73 -3.41 -35.55 13.75
CA LEU A 73 -2.13 -35.35 13.08
C LEU A 73 -1.97 -33.94 12.50
N SER A 74 -3.05 -33.25 12.09
CA SER A 74 -3.00 -31.88 11.61
C SER A 74 -2.78 -30.88 12.75
N LEU A 75 -3.33 -31.17 13.94
CA LEU A 75 -3.10 -30.38 15.16
C LEU A 75 -1.64 -30.49 15.65
N MET A 76 -1.04 -31.66 15.58
CA MET A 76 0.37 -31.86 15.94
C MET A 76 1.33 -31.21 14.96
N SER A 77 0.98 -31.10 13.67
CA SER A 77 1.80 -30.43 12.66
C SER A 77 1.75 -28.88 12.79
N GLN A 78 0.67 -28.32 13.38
CA GLN A 78 0.55 -26.88 13.65
C GLN A 78 1.42 -26.42 14.83
N ILE A 79 1.70 -27.31 15.79
CA ILE A 79 2.49 -26.97 16.99
C ILE A 79 3.99 -26.87 16.66
N ASN A 80 4.46 -27.58 15.65
CA ASN A 80 5.90 -27.78 15.46
C ASN A 80 6.58 -26.94 14.36
N ARG A 81 5.87 -26.20 13.49
CA ARG A 81 6.45 -25.21 12.55
C ARG A 81 5.39 -24.24 12.05
N PRO A 82 5.61 -22.91 12.11
CA PRO A 82 4.88 -21.98 11.26
C PRO A 82 5.30 -22.29 9.81
N LYS A 83 4.57 -23.16 9.12
CA LYS A 83 4.74 -23.32 7.68
C LYS A 83 4.36 -22.00 7.05
N LYS A 84 5.33 -21.30 6.46
CA LYS A 84 5.04 -20.26 5.47
C LYS A 84 4.18 -20.93 4.42
N THR A 85 2.90 -20.57 4.38
CA THR A 85 1.97 -21.02 3.35
C THR A 85 2.45 -20.37 2.04
N GLU A 86 3.02 -21.16 1.15
CA GLU A 86 3.37 -20.68 -0.18
C GLU A 86 2.10 -20.57 -1.00
N VAL A 87 1.83 -19.37 -1.49
CA VAL A 87 0.76 -19.13 -2.45
C VAL A 87 1.23 -19.64 -3.81
N THR A 88 0.68 -20.76 -4.24
CA THR A 88 1.03 -21.34 -5.55
C THR A 88 0.40 -20.55 -6.68
N GLU A 89 1.05 -20.50 -7.85
CA GLU A 89 0.52 -19.82 -9.03
C GLU A 89 -0.85 -20.38 -9.47
N LYS A 90 -1.07 -21.68 -9.32
CA LYS A 90 -2.37 -22.31 -9.59
C LYS A 90 -3.48 -21.75 -8.70
N LEU A 91 -3.21 -21.58 -7.42
CA LEU A 91 -4.16 -21.02 -6.46
C LEU A 91 -4.54 -19.58 -6.85
N ARG A 92 -3.56 -18.76 -7.20
CA ARG A 92 -3.80 -17.39 -7.69
C ARG A 92 -4.70 -17.35 -8.91
N LEU A 93 -4.43 -18.22 -9.88
CA LEU A 93 -5.26 -18.31 -11.10
C LEU A 93 -6.70 -18.71 -10.79
N GLU A 94 -6.92 -19.62 -9.84
CA GLU A 94 -8.25 -20.01 -9.41
C GLU A 94 -8.98 -18.89 -8.67
N ILE A 95 -8.30 -18.21 -7.75
CA ILE A 95 -8.84 -17.07 -7.02
C ILE A 95 -9.19 -15.94 -7.99
N ASN A 96 -8.31 -15.61 -8.94
CA ASN A 96 -8.58 -14.59 -9.94
C ASN A 96 -9.82 -14.92 -10.78
N LYS A 97 -10.04 -16.19 -11.12
CA LYS A 97 -11.27 -16.63 -11.82
C LYS A 97 -12.53 -16.42 -10.97
N VAL A 98 -12.44 -16.70 -9.66
CA VAL A 98 -13.56 -16.51 -8.73
C VAL A 98 -13.86 -15.03 -8.54
N VAL A 99 -12.82 -14.21 -8.38
CA VAL A 99 -12.96 -12.75 -8.24
C VAL A 99 -13.58 -12.14 -9.49
N ASN A 100 -13.12 -12.51 -10.69
CA ASN A 100 -13.74 -12.05 -11.94
C ASN A 100 -15.22 -12.41 -12.03
N LYS A 101 -15.61 -13.61 -11.61
CA LYS A 101 -17.04 -13.99 -11.56
C LYS A 101 -17.84 -13.11 -10.58
N TYR A 102 -17.28 -12.75 -9.44
CA TYR A 102 -17.95 -11.86 -8.49
C TYR A 102 -18.12 -10.44 -9.05
N ILE A 103 -17.12 -9.96 -9.80
CA ILE A 103 -17.19 -8.67 -10.51
C ILE A 103 -18.27 -8.74 -11.62
N ASP A 104 -18.27 -9.79 -12.43
CA ASP A 104 -19.24 -9.98 -13.50
C ASP A 104 -20.68 -10.07 -12.99
N HIS A 105 -20.86 -10.65 -11.81
CA HIS A 105 -22.19 -10.73 -11.16
C HIS A 105 -22.56 -9.46 -10.37
N GLY A 106 -21.71 -8.43 -10.32
CA GLY A 106 -21.97 -7.20 -9.60
C GLY A 106 -21.97 -7.36 -8.06
N ILE A 107 -21.41 -8.45 -7.54
CA ILE A 107 -21.28 -8.72 -6.09
C ILE A 107 -20.06 -8.00 -5.51
N ALA A 108 -19.03 -7.81 -6.32
CA ALA A 108 -17.79 -7.13 -5.94
C ALA A 108 -17.43 -6.07 -6.97
N GLU A 109 -16.75 -5.03 -6.50
CA GLU A 109 -16.17 -3.97 -7.32
C GLU A 109 -14.65 -4.00 -7.15
N LEU A 110 -13.91 -3.90 -8.25
CA LEU A 110 -12.46 -3.83 -8.23
C LEU A 110 -12.00 -2.38 -8.04
N VAL A 111 -11.32 -2.12 -6.94
CA VAL A 111 -10.60 -0.87 -6.72
C VAL A 111 -9.13 -1.13 -7.03
N PRO A 112 -8.58 -0.59 -8.14
CA PRO A 112 -7.19 -0.84 -8.50
C PRO A 112 -6.24 -0.19 -7.49
N GLY A 113 -5.23 -0.97 -7.07
CA GLY A 113 -4.12 -0.46 -6.28
C GLY A 113 -3.09 0.27 -7.14
N VAL A 114 -2.11 0.91 -6.49
CA VAL A 114 -0.96 1.55 -7.17
C VAL A 114 0.31 0.85 -6.74
N LEU A 115 1.05 0.35 -7.72
CA LEU A 115 2.40 -0.20 -7.53
C LEU A 115 3.41 0.87 -7.95
N PHE A 116 4.15 1.41 -6.99
CA PHE A 116 5.25 2.33 -7.25
C PHE A 116 6.59 1.62 -7.09
N ILE A 117 7.43 1.68 -8.14
CA ILE A 117 8.78 1.13 -8.12
C ILE A 117 9.76 2.26 -8.42
N ASP A 118 10.54 2.63 -7.41
CA ASP A 118 11.65 3.56 -7.57
C ASP A 118 12.90 2.82 -8.03
N GLU A 119 13.80 3.53 -8.75
CA GLU A 119 15.05 2.98 -9.29
C GLU A 119 14.83 1.69 -10.09
N VAL A 120 13.81 1.68 -10.95
CA VAL A 120 13.35 0.49 -11.69
C VAL A 120 14.45 -0.21 -12.50
N HIS A 121 15.49 0.54 -12.92
CA HIS A 121 16.65 -0.01 -13.62
C HIS A 121 17.47 -1.02 -12.79
N MET A 122 17.19 -1.10 -11.47
CA MET A 122 17.82 -2.09 -10.58
C MET A 122 17.17 -3.49 -10.67
N LEU A 123 16.05 -3.62 -11.35
CA LEU A 123 15.37 -4.90 -11.55
C LEU A 123 16.08 -5.73 -12.64
N ASP A 124 16.07 -7.04 -12.46
CA ASP A 124 16.59 -8.00 -13.43
C ASP A 124 15.59 -8.24 -14.57
N ILE A 125 16.08 -8.72 -15.70
CA ILE A 125 15.26 -8.97 -16.90
C ILE A 125 14.08 -9.92 -16.63
N GLU A 126 14.25 -10.87 -15.72
CA GLU A 126 13.20 -11.81 -15.34
C GLU A 126 12.02 -11.09 -14.66
N CYS A 127 12.31 -10.09 -13.82
CA CYS A 127 11.30 -9.26 -13.19
C CYS A 127 10.50 -8.46 -14.22
N PHE A 128 11.16 -7.91 -15.24
CA PHE A 128 10.49 -7.20 -16.33
C PHE A 128 9.59 -8.10 -17.14
N THR A 129 10.05 -9.31 -17.44
CA THR A 129 9.24 -10.32 -18.15
C THR A 129 7.99 -10.71 -17.36
N TYR A 130 8.14 -10.86 -16.05
CA TYR A 130 7.00 -11.12 -15.17
C TYR A 130 6.02 -9.95 -15.13
N MET A 131 6.52 -8.71 -15.04
CA MET A 131 5.68 -7.51 -15.06
C MET A 131 4.89 -7.38 -16.37
N ASN A 132 5.48 -7.65 -17.52
CA ASN A 132 4.78 -7.66 -18.79
C ASN A 132 3.54 -8.54 -18.75
N ARG A 133 3.68 -9.75 -18.21
CA ARG A 133 2.56 -10.69 -18.06
C ARG A 133 1.54 -10.22 -17.01
N ALA A 134 2.01 -9.65 -15.91
CA ALA A 134 1.15 -9.18 -14.85
C ALA A 134 0.29 -7.97 -15.28
N LEU A 135 0.85 -7.06 -16.09
CA LEU A 135 0.15 -5.88 -16.60
C LEU A 135 -0.99 -6.23 -17.59
N GLU A 136 -0.96 -7.40 -18.21
CA GLU A 136 -2.02 -7.88 -19.11
C GLU A 136 -3.26 -8.40 -18.35
N SER A 137 -3.17 -8.57 -17.04
CA SER A 137 -4.29 -9.04 -16.21
C SER A 137 -5.36 -7.96 -16.03
N ASN A 138 -6.64 -8.36 -16.07
CA ASN A 138 -7.76 -7.47 -15.76
C ASN A 138 -7.74 -6.95 -14.32
N LEU A 139 -7.02 -7.64 -13.43
CA LEU A 139 -6.85 -7.28 -12.01
C LEU A 139 -5.54 -6.54 -11.75
N ALA A 140 -4.85 -6.07 -12.81
CA ALA A 140 -3.57 -5.38 -12.68
C ALA A 140 -3.71 -4.05 -11.92
N PRO A 141 -2.74 -3.72 -11.04
CA PRO A 141 -2.68 -2.41 -10.42
C PRO A 141 -2.23 -1.34 -11.43
N ILE A 142 -2.40 -0.07 -11.07
CA ILE A 142 -1.77 1.04 -11.77
C ILE A 142 -0.28 1.01 -11.43
N VAL A 143 0.60 0.94 -12.44
CA VAL A 143 2.04 0.83 -12.21
C VAL A 143 2.72 2.16 -12.54
N VAL A 144 3.49 2.68 -11.59
CA VAL A 144 4.31 3.88 -11.71
C VAL A 144 5.77 3.49 -11.48
N LEU A 145 6.59 3.69 -12.49
CA LEU A 145 8.01 3.38 -12.47
C LEU A 145 8.82 4.67 -12.45
N ALA A 146 9.84 4.77 -11.61
CA ALA A 146 10.73 5.92 -11.56
C ALA A 146 12.17 5.49 -11.84
N THR A 147 12.90 6.30 -12.61
CA THR A 147 14.32 6.11 -12.88
C THR A 147 15.01 7.42 -13.22
N ASN A 148 16.28 7.54 -12.88
CA ASN A 148 17.14 8.65 -13.22
C ASN A 148 18.17 8.28 -14.32
N ARG A 149 18.12 7.04 -14.85
CA ARG A 149 19.08 6.57 -15.85
C ARG A 149 18.64 6.95 -17.25
N GLY A 150 19.63 7.27 -18.08
CA GLY A 150 19.48 7.41 -19.53
C GLY A 150 19.60 6.06 -20.22
N ILE A 151 20.45 5.95 -21.26
CA ILE A 151 20.77 4.69 -21.91
C ILE A 151 21.76 3.95 -21.02
N CYS A 152 21.37 2.77 -20.57
CA CYS A 152 22.20 1.90 -19.73
C CYS A 152 21.95 0.43 -20.03
N GLU A 153 22.79 -0.43 -19.48
CA GLU A 153 22.65 -1.88 -19.61
C GLU A 153 21.52 -2.37 -18.72
N ILE A 154 20.73 -3.32 -19.24
CA ILE A 154 19.70 -4.00 -18.47
C ILE A 154 20.42 -4.96 -17.51
N ARG A 155 20.08 -4.86 -16.22
CA ARG A 155 20.70 -5.70 -15.20
C ARG A 155 20.53 -7.19 -15.52
N GLY A 156 21.65 -7.92 -15.39
CA GLY A 156 21.71 -9.36 -15.74
C GLY A 156 21.90 -9.66 -17.22
N THR A 157 22.09 -8.64 -18.08
CA THR A 157 22.35 -8.80 -19.51
C THR A 157 23.39 -7.79 -19.99
N GLU A 158 24.00 -8.05 -21.16
CA GLU A 158 24.89 -7.10 -21.84
C GLU A 158 24.11 -6.16 -22.80
N MET A 159 22.79 -6.23 -22.81
CA MET A 159 21.93 -5.45 -23.70
C MET A 159 21.76 -4.02 -23.18
N LYS A 160 22.02 -3.04 -24.05
CA LYS A 160 21.77 -1.63 -23.77
C LYS A 160 20.36 -1.25 -24.17
N SER A 161 19.64 -0.59 -23.28
CA SER A 161 18.32 -0.06 -23.54
C SER A 161 18.12 1.31 -22.87
N ALA A 162 17.12 2.03 -23.33
CA ALA A 162 16.73 3.28 -22.70
C ALA A 162 16.19 2.98 -21.28
N HIS A 163 16.66 3.76 -20.31
CA HIS A 163 16.26 3.66 -18.91
C HIS A 163 16.58 2.32 -18.22
N GLY A 164 17.36 1.42 -18.88
CA GLY A 164 17.63 0.07 -18.36
C GLY A 164 16.40 -0.83 -18.35
N ILE A 165 15.40 -0.53 -19.18
CA ILE A 165 14.13 -1.27 -19.30
C ILE A 165 14.10 -1.94 -20.67
N PRO A 166 13.66 -3.22 -20.78
CA PRO A 166 13.49 -3.89 -22.07
C PRO A 166 12.51 -3.12 -22.98
N VAL A 167 12.79 -3.12 -24.29
CA VAL A 167 11.99 -2.40 -25.29
C VAL A 167 10.53 -2.85 -25.26
N ASP A 168 10.30 -4.15 -25.09
CA ASP A 168 8.96 -4.74 -25.05
C ASP A 168 8.08 -4.13 -23.94
N LEU A 169 8.68 -3.75 -22.82
CA LEU A 169 7.98 -3.07 -21.73
C LEU A 169 7.87 -1.57 -22.01
N LEU A 170 8.93 -0.94 -22.54
CA LEU A 170 8.94 0.49 -22.85
C LEU A 170 7.82 0.89 -23.81
N ASP A 171 7.54 0.07 -24.82
CA ASP A 171 6.48 0.32 -25.80
C ASP A 171 5.07 0.34 -25.19
N ARG A 172 4.92 -0.18 -23.99
CA ARG A 172 3.65 -0.25 -23.23
C ARG A 172 3.52 0.85 -22.19
N LEU A 173 4.57 1.66 -21.98
CA LEU A 173 4.63 2.65 -20.91
C LEU A 173 4.46 4.08 -21.48
N LEU A 174 3.77 4.91 -20.71
CA LEU A 174 3.77 6.34 -20.90
C LEU A 174 5.01 6.94 -20.22
N ILE A 175 5.93 7.48 -21.02
CA ILE A 175 7.16 8.09 -20.51
C ILE A 175 6.91 9.56 -20.20
N ILE A 176 7.03 9.95 -18.94
CA ILE A 176 6.93 11.31 -18.47
C ILE A 176 8.32 11.81 -18.10
N ARG A 177 8.82 12.80 -18.85
CA ARG A 177 10.12 13.39 -18.57
C ARG A 177 9.96 14.49 -17.52
N LEU A 178 10.68 14.38 -16.41
CA LEU A 178 10.82 15.44 -15.43
C LEU A 178 11.99 16.36 -15.82
N LEU A 179 11.74 17.66 -15.74
CA LEU A 179 12.76 18.69 -15.99
C LEU A 179 13.34 19.18 -14.66
N PRO A 180 14.60 19.68 -14.64
CA PRO A 180 15.13 20.37 -13.48
C PRO A 180 14.27 21.60 -13.15
N TYR A 181 14.15 21.90 -11.85
CA TYR A 181 13.41 23.05 -11.37
C TYR A 181 14.11 24.37 -11.71
N SER A 182 13.32 25.39 -12.06
CA SER A 182 13.79 26.76 -12.22
C SER A 182 14.10 27.39 -10.83
N LEU A 183 14.81 28.53 -10.84
CA LEU A 183 15.14 29.24 -9.59
C LEU A 183 13.87 29.62 -8.81
N ASP A 184 12.84 30.12 -9.49
CA ASP A 184 11.57 30.53 -8.85
C ASP A 184 10.84 29.35 -8.24
N GLU A 185 10.84 28.20 -8.91
CA GLU A 185 10.24 26.97 -8.38
C GLU A 185 11.00 26.47 -7.15
N ILE A 186 12.34 26.54 -7.16
CA ILE A 186 13.16 26.17 -5.99
C ILE A 186 12.85 27.07 -4.80
N VAL A 187 12.72 28.39 -5.01
CA VAL A 187 12.31 29.34 -3.96
C VAL A 187 10.96 28.93 -3.35
N GLN A 188 9.98 28.62 -4.18
CA GLN A 188 8.66 28.19 -3.71
C GLN A 188 8.72 26.88 -2.92
N ILE A 189 9.50 25.89 -3.40
CA ILE A 189 9.66 24.61 -2.71
C ILE A 189 10.31 24.80 -1.34
N ILE A 190 11.37 25.62 -1.25
CA ILE A 190 12.03 25.91 0.03
C ILE A 190 11.05 26.62 0.99
N ALA A 191 10.29 27.60 0.50
CA ALA A 191 9.31 28.34 1.30
C ALA A 191 8.22 27.39 1.86
N ILE A 192 7.68 26.49 1.04
CA ILE A 192 6.71 25.49 1.48
C ILE A 192 7.31 24.54 2.51
N ARG A 193 8.57 24.12 2.31
CA ARG A 193 9.27 23.24 3.24
C ARG A 193 9.48 23.92 4.59
N CYS A 194 9.98 25.15 4.61
CA CYS A 194 10.15 25.94 5.83
C CYS A 194 8.83 26.17 6.56
N ALA A 195 7.75 26.47 5.84
CA ALA A 195 6.40 26.61 6.42
C ALA A 195 5.89 25.30 7.04
N THR A 196 6.17 24.15 6.42
CA THR A 196 5.76 22.84 6.94
C THR A 196 6.49 22.46 8.21
N GLU A 197 7.77 22.84 8.32
CA GLU A 197 8.64 22.56 9.49
C GLU A 197 8.56 23.69 10.55
N ASN A 198 7.77 24.74 10.31
CA ASN A 198 7.66 25.94 11.17
C ASN A 198 9.03 26.65 11.37
N ILE A 199 9.85 26.69 10.34
CA ILE A 199 11.14 27.37 10.31
C ILE A 199 10.95 28.75 9.67
N GLU A 200 11.37 29.80 10.37
CA GLU A 200 11.41 31.15 9.82
C GLU A 200 12.74 31.39 9.08
N ILE A 201 12.65 31.89 7.85
CA ILE A 201 13.79 32.21 6.99
C ILE A 201 13.67 33.63 6.45
N GLU A 202 14.78 34.36 6.33
CA GLU A 202 14.82 35.67 5.69
C GLU A 202 14.80 35.55 4.15
N GLU A 203 14.25 36.54 3.48
CA GLU A 203 14.14 36.55 2.02
C GLU A 203 15.51 36.48 1.32
N ASP A 204 16.52 37.13 1.87
CA ASP A 204 17.90 37.10 1.34
C ASP A 204 18.52 35.70 1.47
N ALA A 205 18.30 35.02 2.60
CA ALA A 205 18.76 33.67 2.82
C ALA A 205 18.04 32.67 1.89
N LEU A 206 16.75 32.85 1.68
CA LEU A 206 15.94 32.03 0.77
C LEU A 206 16.41 32.18 -0.69
N ALA A 207 16.66 33.40 -1.15
CA ALA A 207 17.20 33.65 -2.49
C ALA A 207 18.62 33.07 -2.66
N HIS A 208 19.43 33.13 -1.60
CA HIS A 208 20.78 32.58 -1.61
C HIS A 208 20.76 31.03 -1.67
N LEU A 209 19.92 30.38 -0.86
CA LEU A 209 19.69 28.94 -0.92
C LEU A 209 19.21 28.49 -2.31
N ALA A 210 18.29 29.23 -2.92
CA ALA A 210 17.82 28.90 -4.26
C ALA A 210 18.94 29.01 -5.31
N THR A 211 19.84 29.99 -5.16
CA THR A 211 21.02 30.13 -6.04
C THR A 211 21.97 28.94 -5.88
N ILE A 212 22.18 28.46 -4.66
CA ILE A 212 22.97 27.24 -4.39
C ILE A 212 22.26 26.02 -5.03
N GLY A 213 20.92 25.94 -4.91
CA GLY A 213 20.12 24.85 -5.47
C GLY A 213 20.20 24.73 -7.00
N THR A 214 20.29 25.83 -7.71
CA THR A 214 20.46 25.81 -9.17
C THR A 214 21.86 25.33 -9.59
N LYS A 215 22.87 25.52 -8.75
CA LYS A 215 24.25 25.09 -9.03
C LYS A 215 24.52 23.65 -8.59
N THR A 216 23.81 23.18 -7.58
CA THR A 216 24.00 21.84 -6.97
C THR A 216 22.83 20.92 -7.25
N SER A 217 21.92 20.80 -6.31
CA SER A 217 20.67 20.05 -6.44
C SER A 217 19.65 20.51 -5.41
N LEU A 218 18.36 20.34 -5.73
CA LEU A 218 17.26 20.61 -4.78
C LEU A 218 17.43 19.80 -3.48
N ARG A 219 17.84 18.52 -3.58
CA ARG A 219 18.05 17.66 -2.41
C ARG A 219 19.09 18.26 -1.45
N TYR A 220 20.20 18.75 -1.97
CA TYR A 220 21.25 19.36 -1.16
C TYR A 220 20.73 20.57 -0.40
N VAL A 221 20.01 21.46 -1.07
CA VAL A 221 19.44 22.67 -0.44
C VAL A 221 18.42 22.32 0.63
N VAL A 222 17.50 21.38 0.36
CA VAL A 222 16.53 20.97 1.36
C VAL A 222 17.19 20.36 2.59
N GLN A 223 18.30 19.62 2.42
CA GLN A 223 19.07 19.07 3.53
C GLN A 223 19.83 20.14 4.32
N MET A 224 20.17 21.29 3.71
CA MET A 224 20.84 22.40 4.40
C MET A 224 19.92 23.19 5.34
N ILE A 225 18.62 23.18 5.12
CA ILE A 225 17.65 23.94 5.93
C ILE A 225 17.74 23.56 7.42
N THR A 226 17.75 22.26 7.71
CA THR A 226 17.77 21.77 9.10
C THR A 226 19.06 22.14 9.84
N PRO A 227 20.28 21.91 9.31
CA PRO A 227 21.52 22.39 9.94
C PRO A 227 21.56 23.91 10.10
N ALA A 228 21.11 24.70 9.10
CA ALA A 228 21.04 26.14 9.17
C ALA A 228 20.11 26.61 10.29
N PHE A 229 18.98 25.97 10.47
CA PHE A 229 18.08 26.25 11.58
C PHE A 229 18.72 25.97 12.95
N VAL A 230 19.36 24.80 13.11
CA VAL A 230 20.05 24.43 14.34
C VAL A 230 21.17 25.42 14.67
N LEU A 231 21.94 25.86 13.65
CA LEU A 231 22.98 26.87 13.83
C LEU A 231 22.37 28.22 14.27
N ALA A 232 21.30 28.67 13.62
CA ALA A 232 20.59 29.90 14.00
C ALA A 232 20.10 29.84 15.47
N GLU A 233 19.50 28.67 15.86
CA GLU A 233 19.04 28.47 17.23
C GLU A 233 20.20 28.51 18.26
N THR A 234 21.35 27.89 17.95
CA THR A 234 22.52 27.94 18.83
C THR A 234 23.10 29.35 18.98
N LEU A 235 22.95 30.20 17.96
CA LEU A 235 23.32 31.61 17.98
C LEU A 235 22.23 32.50 18.61
N GLY A 236 21.10 31.91 19.06
CA GLY A 236 19.98 32.64 19.68
C GLY A 236 19.14 33.46 18.70
N LYS A 237 19.22 33.15 17.41
CA LYS A 237 18.39 33.78 16.37
C LYS A 237 17.13 32.96 16.16
N SER A 238 15.99 33.64 15.89
CA SER A 238 14.73 32.98 15.57
C SER A 238 14.53 32.67 14.08
N LYS A 239 15.38 33.27 13.22
CA LYS A 239 15.30 33.16 11.77
C LYS A 239 16.64 32.77 11.19
N ILE A 240 16.59 32.02 10.09
CA ILE A 240 17.79 31.71 9.32
C ILE A 240 18.19 32.93 8.51
N THR A 241 19.42 33.42 8.68
CA THR A 241 20.00 34.50 7.88
C THR A 241 20.99 33.94 6.88
N LYS A 242 21.45 34.82 5.97
CA LYS A 242 22.39 34.41 4.94
C LYS A 242 23.72 33.89 5.51
N ASP A 243 24.15 34.44 6.66
CA ASP A 243 25.43 34.07 7.28
C ASP A 243 25.46 32.60 7.72
N GLU A 244 24.36 32.07 8.30
CA GLU A 244 24.25 30.64 8.66
C GLU A 244 24.25 29.74 7.45
N VAL A 245 23.67 30.21 6.34
CA VAL A 245 23.66 29.44 5.08
C VAL A 245 25.07 29.37 4.49
N ASP A 246 25.82 30.49 4.52
CA ASP A 246 27.18 30.55 4.02
C ASP A 246 28.15 29.71 4.87
N GLU A 247 27.91 29.61 6.19
CA GLU A 247 28.77 28.81 7.10
C GLU A 247 28.60 27.30 6.89
N ILE A 248 27.42 26.87 6.38
CA ILE A 248 27.08 25.46 6.20
C ILE A 248 27.29 25.01 4.75
N SER A 249 27.34 25.93 3.77
CA SER A 249 27.41 25.63 2.32
C SER A 249 28.72 24.99 1.83
#